data_13159bc69d6839d5d31412fa4861fdde
#
_entry.id   13159bc69d6839d5d31412fa4861fdde
#
_cell.length_a   1.000
_cell.length_b   1.000
_cell.length_c   1.000
_cell.angle_alpha   90.00
_cell.angle_beta   90.00
_cell.angle_gamma   90.00
#
_symmetry.space_group_name_H-M   'P 1'
#
loop_
_entity.id
_entity.type
_entity.pdbx_description
1 polymer ?
#
loop_
_entity_poly.entity_id
_entity_poly.type
_entity_poly.pdbx_seq_one_letter_code
_entity_poly.pdbx_strand_id
1 'polypeptide(L)'
;MSRKRTATRRKKIAWLVAGAGIVAGGFAVTTGSGFASQTGTQADAPQGTAAAQGAVERTFRASVVSGVQIYACTQQADGTFAFTQRGVRATLQGGIKHSFVNPDSGPPQWIARDGSAVTGKVASKTPNGPGNIPELELTATQSGRSTGKLAEVVKIRRLNTSGGVAPAGSCDPAKNPTAEVPYGAVYEFIRLCRRTPAPTPSARL
;
A
#
# COMPACT_ATOMS: atom_id res chain seq x y z
N MET A 1 7.70 -33.55 -51.29
CA MET A 1 8.07 -33.26 -49.89
C MET A 1 7.12 -32.25 -49.33
N SER A 2 6.25 -32.70 -48.43
CA SER A 2 5.02 -32.04 -48.04
C SER A 2 5.23 -31.02 -46.89
N ARG A 3 4.88 -29.75 -47.11
CA ARG A 3 4.91 -28.70 -46.08
C ARG A 3 3.57 -28.72 -45.32
N LYS A 4 3.55 -29.13 -44.05
CA LYS A 4 2.40 -28.99 -43.15
C LYS A 4 2.40 -27.56 -42.59
N ARG A 5 1.37 -26.79 -42.94
CA ARG A 5 1.04 -25.49 -42.35
C ARG A 5 0.18 -25.73 -41.12
N THR A 6 0.69 -25.33 -39.97
CA THR A 6 -0.06 -25.36 -38.70
C THR A 6 -0.79 -24.02 -38.53
N ALA A 7 -2.11 -24.05 -38.51
CA ALA A 7 -2.97 -22.87 -38.34
C ALA A 7 -3.11 -22.52 -36.87
N THR A 8 -2.70 -21.31 -36.52
CA THR A 8 -2.85 -20.74 -35.16
C THR A 8 -4.27 -20.19 -34.97
N ARG A 9 -5.02 -20.81 -34.11
CA ARG A 9 -6.40 -20.47 -33.74
C ARG A 9 -6.41 -19.27 -32.78
N ARG A 10 -6.76 -18.09 -33.26
CA ARG A 10 -6.97 -16.88 -32.43
C ARG A 10 -8.29 -17.02 -31.66
N LYS A 11 -8.23 -17.06 -30.32
CA LYS A 11 -9.40 -16.95 -29.44
C LYS A 11 -9.78 -15.49 -29.31
N LYS A 12 -10.95 -15.11 -29.82
CA LYS A 12 -11.60 -13.82 -29.60
C LYS A 12 -12.28 -13.88 -28.23
N ILE A 13 -11.89 -13.03 -27.29
CA ILE A 13 -12.58 -12.82 -26.01
C ILE A 13 -13.58 -11.69 -26.23
N ALA A 14 -14.87 -12.03 -26.15
CA ALA A 14 -15.96 -11.07 -26.20
C ALA A 14 -16.23 -10.49 -24.80
N TRP A 15 -16.25 -9.18 -24.68
CA TRP A 15 -16.67 -8.45 -23.47
C TRP A 15 -18.18 -8.25 -23.53
N LEU A 16 -18.89 -8.84 -22.58
CA LEU A 16 -20.32 -8.58 -22.35
C LEU A 16 -20.45 -7.37 -21.41
N VAL A 17 -21.05 -6.32 -21.93
CA VAL A 17 -21.53 -5.15 -21.16
C VAL A 17 -22.94 -5.49 -20.71
N ALA A 18 -23.18 -5.59 -19.40
CA ALA A 18 -24.52 -5.73 -18.82
C ALA A 18 -24.96 -4.37 -18.26
N GLY A 19 -26.14 -3.98 -18.71
CA GLY A 19 -26.71 -2.65 -18.54
C GLY A 19 -27.36 -2.35 -17.20
N ALA A 20 -27.68 -1.08 -17.03
CA ALA A 20 -28.28 -0.40 -15.92
C ALA A 20 -29.74 -0.84 -15.66
N GLY A 21 -30.10 -1.03 -14.39
CA GLY A 21 -31.48 -1.08 -13.91
C GLY A 21 -31.76 0.06 -12.94
N ILE A 22 -32.60 1.01 -13.37
CA ILE A 22 -33.16 2.07 -12.55
C ILE A 22 -34.43 1.52 -11.93
N VAL A 23 -34.55 1.54 -10.58
CA VAL A 23 -35.80 1.31 -9.86
C VAL A 23 -36.19 2.58 -9.14
N ALA A 24 -37.21 3.24 -9.64
CA ALA A 24 -37.91 4.32 -8.95
C ALA A 24 -38.96 3.70 -8.01
N GLY A 25 -38.91 4.03 -6.74
CA GLY A 25 -39.88 3.61 -5.73
C GLY A 25 -40.41 4.82 -4.94
N GLY A 26 -41.73 5.03 -5.03
CA GLY A 26 -42.46 6.22 -4.64
C GLY A 26 -42.61 6.44 -3.13
N PHE A 27 -42.80 7.69 -2.80
CA PHE A 27 -43.18 8.21 -1.47
C PHE A 27 -44.67 7.95 -1.19
N ALA A 28 -44.97 7.34 -0.06
CA ALA A 28 -46.29 7.38 0.54
C ALA A 28 -46.23 8.21 1.83
N VAL A 29 -46.93 9.34 1.80
CA VAL A 29 -47.17 10.19 2.99
C VAL A 29 -48.47 9.70 3.63
N THR A 30 -48.42 9.27 4.90
CA THR A 30 -49.60 9.08 5.72
C THR A 30 -49.54 10.01 6.92
N THR A 31 -50.42 11.00 6.93
CA THR A 31 -50.74 11.84 8.08
C THR A 31 -51.68 11.04 9.01
N GLY A 32 -51.26 10.87 10.26
CA GLY A 32 -52.08 10.27 11.30
C GLY A 32 -51.82 10.97 12.62
N SER A 33 -52.71 11.90 12.98
CA SER A 33 -52.75 12.55 14.32
C SER A 33 -53.39 11.59 15.32
N GLY A 34 -52.67 11.27 16.40
CA GLY A 34 -53.19 10.51 17.53
C GLY A 34 -52.45 10.90 18.79
N PHE A 35 -53.03 11.79 19.59
CA PHE A 35 -52.61 12.08 20.95
C PHE A 35 -53.07 10.95 21.86
N ALA A 36 -52.16 10.21 22.45
CA ALA A 36 -52.39 9.35 23.58
C ALA A 36 -51.39 9.68 24.67
N SER A 37 -51.86 10.32 25.74
CA SER A 37 -51.13 10.46 27.01
C SER A 37 -50.93 9.09 27.61
N GLN A 38 -49.66 8.69 27.82
CA GLN A 38 -49.34 7.59 28.71
C GLN A 38 -48.40 8.06 29.82
N THR A 39 -48.93 7.97 30.99
CA THR A 39 -48.31 8.17 32.30
C THR A 39 -47.22 7.12 32.52
N GLY A 40 -46.05 7.56 32.87
CA GLY A 40 -45.06 6.96 33.74
C GLY A 40 -44.66 5.50 33.58
N THR A 41 -43.46 5.32 33.24
CA THR A 41 -42.52 4.41 33.95
C THR A 41 -41.12 4.85 33.53
N GLN A 42 -40.36 5.31 34.49
CA GLN A 42 -38.98 5.68 34.34
C GLN A 42 -38.20 4.40 34.05
N ALA A 43 -38.06 4.08 32.77
CA ALA A 43 -37.18 3.00 32.32
C ALA A 43 -35.74 3.50 32.40
N ASP A 44 -34.89 2.73 33.05
CA ASP A 44 -33.46 2.90 33.13
C ASP A 44 -32.89 3.42 31.79
N ALA A 45 -32.22 4.55 31.86
CA ALA A 45 -31.44 5.06 30.73
C ALA A 45 -30.39 3.99 30.34
N PRO A 46 -30.32 3.59 29.08
CA PRO A 46 -29.24 2.71 28.64
C PRO A 46 -27.93 3.43 28.91
N GLN A 47 -27.13 2.83 29.79
CA GLN A 47 -25.78 3.27 30.11
C GLN A 47 -25.03 3.46 28.81
N GLY A 48 -24.48 4.66 28.63
CA GLY A 48 -23.86 5.14 27.40
C GLY A 48 -22.98 4.10 26.75
N THR A 49 -23.31 3.78 25.53
CA THR A 49 -22.40 3.12 24.59
C THR A 49 -21.06 3.84 24.67
N ALA A 50 -20.06 3.14 25.18
CA ALA A 50 -18.68 3.62 25.17
C ALA A 50 -18.36 4.07 23.75
N ALA A 51 -18.22 5.38 23.55
CA ALA A 51 -17.90 5.96 22.26
C ALA A 51 -16.66 5.22 21.72
N ALA A 52 -16.79 4.62 20.55
CA ALA A 52 -15.70 3.93 19.89
C ALA A 52 -14.51 4.89 19.84
N GLN A 53 -13.48 4.59 20.63
CA GLN A 53 -12.32 5.46 20.77
C GLN A 53 -11.60 5.45 19.42
N GLY A 54 -11.74 6.52 18.65
CA GLY A 54 -11.20 6.65 17.30
C GLY A 54 -9.70 6.45 17.30
N ALA A 55 -9.19 5.67 16.34
CA ALA A 55 -7.76 5.58 16.09
C ALA A 55 -7.22 6.94 15.65
N VAL A 56 -6.05 7.33 16.16
CA VAL A 56 -5.35 8.57 15.77
C VAL A 56 -4.25 8.20 14.80
N GLU A 57 -4.23 8.85 13.65
CA GLU A 57 -3.11 8.73 12.73
C GLU A 57 -1.89 9.48 13.27
N ARG A 58 -0.74 8.82 13.26
CA ARG A 58 0.57 9.43 13.53
C ARG A 58 1.50 9.13 12.38
N THR A 59 2.17 10.16 11.91
CA THR A 59 3.07 10.07 10.77
C THR A 59 4.49 10.43 11.19
N PHE A 60 5.48 9.69 10.66
CA PHE A 60 6.87 10.11 10.68
C PHE A 60 7.51 9.90 9.31
N ARG A 61 8.58 10.66 9.04
CA ARG A 61 9.31 10.61 7.75
C ARG A 61 10.73 10.13 7.96
N ALA A 62 11.28 9.47 6.93
CA ALA A 62 12.68 9.07 6.86
C ALA A 62 13.16 9.16 5.41
N SER A 63 14.13 10.03 5.15
CA SER A 63 14.75 10.16 3.83
C SER A 63 15.75 9.04 3.57
N VAL A 64 15.95 8.68 2.31
CA VAL A 64 17.01 7.79 1.87
C VAL A 64 18.36 8.49 2.12
N VAL A 65 19.23 7.87 2.92
CA VAL A 65 20.61 8.31 3.17
C VAL A 65 21.53 7.73 2.10
N SER A 66 21.32 6.46 1.74
CA SER A 66 21.99 5.78 0.63
C SER A 66 21.05 4.72 0.07
N GLY A 67 20.95 4.60 -1.24
CA GLY A 67 20.07 3.62 -1.84
C GLY A 67 20.31 3.43 -3.32
N VAL A 68 20.06 2.20 -3.77
CA VAL A 68 20.06 1.81 -5.17
C VAL A 68 18.82 0.99 -5.48
N GLN A 69 18.24 1.22 -6.67
CA GLN A 69 17.33 0.29 -7.31
C GLN A 69 18.18 -0.77 -8.03
N ILE A 70 17.81 -2.03 -7.88
CA ILE A 70 18.54 -3.17 -8.47
C ILE A 70 17.72 -3.72 -9.62
N TYR A 71 18.35 -3.82 -10.78
CA TYR A 71 17.76 -4.34 -12.01
C TYR A 71 18.53 -5.56 -12.48
N ALA A 72 17.83 -6.53 -13.08
CA ALA A 72 18.43 -7.65 -13.76
C ALA A 72 18.17 -7.56 -15.27
N CYS A 73 19.14 -7.94 -16.06
CA CYS A 73 18.99 -8.11 -17.49
C CYS A 73 18.18 -9.37 -17.76
N THR A 74 16.94 -9.24 -18.19
CA THR A 74 16.01 -10.36 -18.38
C THR A 74 15.47 -10.38 -19.80
N GLN A 75 15.22 -11.59 -20.34
CA GLN A 75 14.58 -11.75 -21.62
C GLN A 75 13.10 -11.35 -21.53
N GLN A 76 12.68 -10.54 -22.48
CA GLN A 76 11.30 -10.10 -22.63
C GLN A 76 10.50 -11.08 -23.49
N ALA A 77 9.17 -10.93 -23.51
CA ALA A 77 8.29 -11.83 -24.26
C ALA A 77 8.53 -11.82 -25.79
N ASP A 78 9.11 -10.75 -26.32
CA ASP A 78 9.49 -10.60 -27.74
C ASP A 78 10.88 -11.13 -28.07
N GLY A 79 11.58 -11.70 -27.06
CA GLY A 79 12.93 -12.24 -27.21
C GLY A 79 14.06 -11.23 -26.99
N THR A 80 13.76 -9.94 -26.86
CA THR A 80 14.76 -8.91 -26.55
C THR A 80 15.19 -8.98 -25.08
N PHE A 81 16.30 -8.33 -24.72
CA PHE A 81 16.75 -8.22 -23.34
C PHE A 81 16.62 -6.78 -22.84
N ALA A 82 16.07 -6.62 -21.63
CA ALA A 82 15.95 -5.33 -20.99
C ALA A 82 16.15 -5.44 -19.47
N PHE A 83 16.51 -4.32 -18.83
CA PHE A 83 16.61 -4.26 -17.38
C PHE A 83 15.23 -4.22 -16.73
N THR A 84 14.91 -5.22 -15.91
CA THR A 84 13.69 -5.30 -15.09
C THR A 84 14.03 -5.19 -13.61
N GLN A 85 13.16 -4.54 -12.85
CA GLN A 85 13.40 -4.36 -11.41
C GLN A 85 13.44 -5.71 -10.70
N ARG A 86 14.51 -5.95 -9.96
CA ARG A 86 14.75 -7.15 -9.17
C ARG A 86 14.71 -6.88 -7.66
N GLY A 87 15.05 -5.66 -7.26
CA GLY A 87 15.12 -5.36 -5.83
C GLY A 87 15.45 -3.90 -5.55
N VAL A 88 15.68 -3.64 -4.29
CA VAL A 88 16.15 -2.36 -3.76
C VAL A 88 17.07 -2.63 -2.58
N ARG A 89 18.09 -1.82 -2.41
CA ARG A 89 18.93 -1.79 -1.22
C ARG A 89 19.09 -0.36 -0.77
N ALA A 90 18.53 0.00 0.39
CA ALA A 90 18.67 1.34 0.92
C ALA A 90 18.79 1.36 2.45
N THR A 91 19.38 2.44 2.92
CA THR A 91 19.37 2.84 4.33
C THR A 91 18.71 4.20 4.42
N LEU A 92 17.66 4.28 5.24
CA LEU A 92 16.95 5.50 5.52
C LEU A 92 17.44 6.12 6.84
N GLN A 93 17.10 7.39 7.04
CA GLN A 93 17.32 8.09 8.32
C GLN A 93 16.81 7.26 9.51
N GLY A 94 17.54 7.31 10.62
CA GLY A 94 17.27 6.47 11.79
C GLY A 94 17.65 4.99 11.62
N GLY A 95 18.37 4.66 10.55
CA GLY A 95 18.93 3.32 10.30
C GLY A 95 17.91 2.27 9.87
N ILE A 96 16.77 2.69 9.35
CA ILE A 96 15.79 1.77 8.75
C ILE A 96 16.42 1.19 7.46
N LYS A 97 16.46 -0.14 7.35
CA LYS A 97 16.88 -0.84 6.14
C LYS A 97 15.68 -1.07 5.24
N HIS A 98 15.88 -0.90 3.94
CA HIS A 98 14.87 -1.14 2.91
C HIS A 98 15.43 -2.09 1.85
N SER A 99 14.70 -3.18 1.62
CA SER A 99 15.02 -4.23 0.65
C SER A 99 13.74 -4.88 0.14
N PHE A 100 13.84 -5.85 -0.74
CA PHE A 100 12.77 -6.83 -0.94
C PHE A 100 12.98 -8.00 0.05
N VAL A 101 11.89 -8.68 0.42
CA VAL A 101 11.95 -9.89 1.25
C VAL A 101 12.75 -10.97 0.52
N ASN A 102 12.38 -11.21 -0.74
CA ASN A 102 13.14 -12.06 -1.66
C ASN A 102 13.42 -11.27 -2.93
N PRO A 103 14.66 -11.28 -3.45
CA PRO A 103 14.94 -10.76 -4.78
C PRO A 103 14.01 -11.45 -5.81
N ASP A 104 13.52 -10.67 -6.79
CA ASP A 104 12.67 -11.11 -7.90
C ASP A 104 11.22 -11.46 -7.58
N SER A 105 10.86 -11.79 -6.34
CA SER A 105 9.51 -12.32 -6.03
C SER A 105 8.87 -11.82 -4.75
N GLY A 106 9.61 -11.19 -3.88
CA GLY A 106 9.10 -10.74 -2.57
C GLY A 106 8.56 -9.31 -2.58
N PRO A 107 7.71 -8.97 -1.63
CA PRO A 107 7.30 -7.58 -1.43
C PRO A 107 8.46 -6.73 -0.92
N PRO A 108 8.42 -5.40 -1.12
CA PRO A 108 9.32 -4.48 -0.44
C PRO A 108 9.11 -4.54 1.07
N GLN A 109 10.20 -4.43 1.83
CA GLN A 109 10.21 -4.44 3.29
C GLN A 109 11.03 -3.30 3.86
N TRP A 110 10.69 -2.89 5.08
CA TRP A 110 11.44 -1.93 5.90
C TRP A 110 11.67 -2.55 7.27
N ILE A 111 12.91 -2.51 7.74
CA ILE A 111 13.34 -3.11 9.01
C ILE A 111 14.04 -2.03 9.83
N ALA A 112 13.51 -1.70 10.99
CA ALA A 112 14.13 -0.79 11.94
C ALA A 112 15.17 -1.50 12.81
N ARG A 113 16.06 -0.71 13.46
CA ARG A 113 17.11 -1.26 14.33
C ARG A 113 16.58 -2.01 15.55
N ASP A 114 15.37 -1.68 16.00
CA ASP A 114 14.69 -2.32 17.13
C ASP A 114 14.03 -3.67 16.77
N GLY A 115 14.15 -4.10 15.52
CA GLY A 115 13.59 -5.35 15.00
C GLY A 115 12.11 -5.25 14.61
N SER A 116 11.48 -4.08 14.73
CA SER A 116 10.17 -3.86 14.12
C SER A 116 10.31 -3.78 12.61
N ALA A 117 9.40 -4.39 11.87
CA ALA A 117 9.45 -4.45 10.42
C ALA A 117 8.07 -4.49 9.79
N VAL A 118 7.99 -4.00 8.56
CA VAL A 118 6.77 -4.05 7.74
C VAL A 118 7.11 -4.42 6.30
N THR A 119 6.20 -5.11 5.64
CA THR A 119 6.18 -5.28 4.20
C THR A 119 5.16 -4.36 3.57
N GLY A 120 5.30 -4.03 2.28
CA GLY A 120 4.39 -3.14 1.56
C GLY A 120 3.79 -3.78 0.32
N LYS A 121 2.51 -3.49 0.08
CA LYS A 121 1.82 -3.79 -1.18
C LYS A 121 1.45 -2.48 -1.86
N VAL A 122 1.89 -2.29 -3.11
CA VAL A 122 1.58 -1.07 -3.87
C VAL A 122 0.07 -0.94 -4.09
N ALA A 123 -0.49 0.16 -3.62
CA ALA A 123 -1.89 0.55 -3.81
C ALA A 123 -2.03 1.52 -4.98
N SER A 124 -1.12 2.50 -5.10
CA SER A 124 -1.11 3.44 -6.22
C SER A 124 0.31 3.87 -6.61
N LYS A 125 0.44 4.33 -7.86
CA LYS A 125 1.68 4.88 -8.45
C LYS A 125 1.38 6.22 -9.10
N THR A 126 2.21 7.22 -8.81
CA THR A 126 2.13 8.54 -9.43
C THR A 126 3.46 8.84 -10.13
N PRO A 127 3.49 9.12 -11.44
CA PRO A 127 4.71 9.52 -12.12
C PRO A 127 5.32 10.78 -11.49
N ASN A 128 6.64 10.84 -11.42
CA ASN A 128 7.38 12.00 -10.88
C ASN A 128 8.42 12.53 -11.89
N GLY A 129 7.98 12.71 -13.13
CA GLY A 129 8.81 13.19 -14.22
C GLY A 129 9.78 12.15 -14.80
N PRO A 130 10.42 12.48 -15.93
CA PRO A 130 11.39 11.62 -16.58
C PRO A 130 12.64 11.46 -15.73
N GLY A 131 13.25 10.27 -15.72
CA GLY A 131 14.47 9.99 -14.98
C GLY A 131 14.26 9.68 -13.49
N ASN A 132 13.05 9.78 -12.97
CA ASN A 132 12.71 9.45 -11.59
C ASN A 132 11.79 8.23 -11.50
N ILE A 133 12.03 7.37 -10.52
CA ILE A 133 11.07 6.31 -10.19
C ILE A 133 9.76 6.95 -9.69
N PRO A 134 8.58 6.34 -9.94
CA PRO A 134 7.31 6.92 -9.52
C PRO A 134 7.21 7.06 -8.01
N GLU A 135 6.43 8.01 -7.54
CA GLU A 135 5.94 8.05 -6.17
C GLU A 135 4.95 6.92 -5.95
N LEU A 136 4.85 6.42 -4.71
CA LEU A 136 4.00 5.28 -4.37
C LEU A 136 3.19 5.55 -3.12
N GLU A 137 1.98 5.01 -3.09
CA GLU A 137 1.28 4.69 -1.87
C GLU A 137 1.23 3.16 -1.72
N LEU A 138 1.55 2.66 -0.52
CA LEU A 138 1.56 1.24 -0.22
C LEU A 138 0.74 0.97 1.06
N THR A 139 -0.05 -0.09 1.03
CA THR A 139 -0.59 -0.69 2.26
C THR A 139 0.53 -1.44 2.95
N ALA A 140 0.69 -1.26 4.25
CA ALA A 140 1.72 -1.92 5.04
C ALA A 140 1.15 -3.06 5.88
N THR A 141 1.94 -4.13 6.01
CA THR A 141 1.64 -5.29 6.84
C THR A 141 2.80 -5.54 7.79
N GLN A 142 2.51 -5.72 9.07
CA GLN A 142 3.51 -6.04 10.08
C GLN A 142 4.22 -7.37 9.75
N SER A 143 5.54 -7.39 9.79
CA SER A 143 6.36 -8.57 9.49
C SER A 143 7.48 -8.85 10.51
N GLY A 144 7.78 -7.88 11.39
CA GLY A 144 8.73 -8.00 12.48
C GLY A 144 8.08 -7.85 13.85
N ARG A 145 8.83 -7.34 14.83
CA ARG A 145 8.32 -7.12 16.19
C ARG A 145 7.07 -6.23 16.16
N SER A 146 6.06 -6.57 16.98
CA SER A 146 4.81 -5.81 17.13
C SER A 146 4.96 -4.52 17.94
N THR A 147 6.15 -4.27 18.51
CA THR A 147 6.52 -3.03 19.20
C THR A 147 7.72 -2.40 18.52
N GLY A 148 7.88 -1.07 18.61
CA GLY A 148 9.03 -0.37 18.06
C GLY A 148 8.67 0.66 16.98
N LYS A 149 9.69 1.11 16.27
CA LYS A 149 9.59 2.26 15.35
C LYS A 149 8.64 2.04 14.17
N LEU A 150 8.54 0.80 13.67
CA LEU A 150 7.67 0.43 12.54
C LEU A 150 6.42 -0.34 12.99
N ALA A 151 6.20 -0.52 14.29
CA ALA A 151 4.97 -1.11 14.80
C ALA A 151 3.76 -0.24 14.44
N GLU A 152 2.61 -0.87 14.21
CA GLU A 152 1.33 -0.23 13.89
C GLU A 152 1.33 0.62 12.59
N VAL A 153 2.38 0.54 11.77
CA VAL A 153 2.40 1.17 10.45
C VAL A 153 1.45 0.42 9.53
N VAL A 154 0.46 1.13 9.00
CA VAL A 154 -0.58 0.59 8.11
C VAL A 154 -0.45 1.08 6.68
N LYS A 155 0.27 2.21 6.48
CA LYS A 155 0.48 2.82 5.18
C LYS A 155 1.88 3.40 5.07
N ILE A 156 2.45 3.31 3.88
CA ILE A 156 3.75 3.90 3.54
C ILE A 156 3.56 4.71 2.26
N ARG A 157 4.12 5.93 2.22
CA ARG A 157 4.24 6.71 1.00
C ARG A 157 5.70 6.88 0.65
N ARG A 158 6.04 6.68 -0.62
CA ARG A 158 7.34 7.06 -1.20
C ARG A 158 7.16 8.34 -1.98
N LEU A 159 7.77 9.42 -1.55
CA LEU A 159 7.58 10.79 -2.03
C LEU A 159 8.92 11.40 -2.46
N ASN A 160 8.87 12.47 -3.24
CA ASN A 160 10.03 13.27 -3.65
C ASN A 160 11.15 12.38 -4.23
N THR A 161 10.78 11.48 -5.13
CA THR A 161 11.71 10.53 -5.73
C THR A 161 12.67 11.25 -6.68
N SER A 162 13.92 10.80 -6.70
CA SER A 162 14.93 11.26 -7.66
C SER A 162 15.77 10.07 -8.15
N GLY A 163 16.03 10.00 -9.44
CA GLY A 163 16.79 8.91 -10.05
C GLY A 163 16.12 7.53 -9.94
N GLY A 164 16.93 6.50 -9.97
CA GLY A 164 16.50 5.12 -9.73
C GLY A 164 15.83 4.43 -10.91
N VAL A 165 15.67 5.06 -12.05
CA VAL A 165 15.04 4.47 -13.26
C VAL A 165 15.99 3.45 -13.90
N ALA A 166 15.44 2.35 -14.42
CA ALA A 166 16.20 1.35 -15.15
C ALA A 166 17.03 1.98 -16.28
N PRO A 167 18.26 1.52 -16.53
CA PRO A 167 19.01 1.95 -17.71
C PRO A 167 18.20 1.71 -18.98
N ALA A 168 18.21 2.69 -19.88
CA ALA A 168 17.51 2.60 -21.15
C ALA A 168 18.24 1.67 -22.14
N GLY A 169 17.49 1.11 -23.08
CA GLY A 169 18.00 0.27 -24.13
C GLY A 169 18.10 -1.21 -23.76
N SER A 170 18.70 -1.99 -24.66
CA SER A 170 18.93 -3.42 -24.47
C SER A 170 20.12 -3.67 -23.53
N CYS A 171 20.09 -4.80 -22.84
CA CYS A 171 21.21 -5.29 -22.03
C CYS A 171 21.73 -6.63 -22.57
N ASP A 172 22.92 -7.03 -22.11
CA ASP A 172 23.53 -8.31 -22.42
C ASP A 172 23.72 -9.10 -21.12
N PRO A 173 22.99 -10.22 -20.90
CA PRO A 173 23.11 -10.98 -19.67
C PRO A 173 24.50 -11.55 -19.39
N ALA A 174 25.35 -11.69 -20.43
CA ALA A 174 26.72 -12.16 -20.25
C ALA A 174 27.69 -11.06 -19.83
N LYS A 175 27.43 -9.80 -20.24
CA LYS A 175 28.32 -8.65 -19.97
C LYS A 175 27.86 -7.79 -18.82
N ASN A 176 26.54 -7.54 -18.72
CA ASN A 176 25.94 -6.67 -17.72
C ASN A 176 24.66 -7.29 -17.14
N PRO A 177 24.78 -8.41 -16.41
CA PRO A 177 23.63 -9.16 -15.88
C PRO A 177 22.78 -8.37 -14.90
N THR A 178 23.35 -7.36 -14.24
CA THR A 178 22.67 -6.52 -13.26
C THR A 178 23.08 -5.06 -13.39
N ALA A 179 22.21 -4.14 -12.96
CA ALA A 179 22.51 -2.73 -12.82
C ALA A 179 22.00 -2.22 -11.46
N GLU A 180 22.84 -1.45 -10.77
CA GLU A 180 22.47 -0.74 -9.54
C GLU A 180 22.37 0.75 -9.85
N VAL A 181 21.17 1.32 -9.72
CA VAL A 181 20.91 2.73 -10.05
C VAL A 181 20.63 3.51 -8.78
N PRO A 182 21.47 4.50 -8.43
CA PRO A 182 21.24 5.35 -7.26
C PRO A 182 19.88 6.05 -7.31
N TYR A 183 19.22 6.18 -6.15
CA TYR A 183 17.97 6.92 -6.03
C TYR A 183 17.87 7.65 -4.69
N GLY A 184 17.07 8.72 -4.67
CA GLY A 184 16.61 9.40 -3.49
C GLY A 184 15.10 9.29 -3.33
N ALA A 185 14.61 9.36 -2.11
CA ALA A 185 13.20 9.44 -1.77
C ALA A 185 13.00 9.84 -0.31
N VAL A 186 11.81 10.32 0.02
CA VAL A 186 11.31 10.44 1.39
C VAL A 186 10.24 9.39 1.60
N TYR A 187 10.42 8.54 2.60
CA TYR A 187 9.40 7.60 3.05
C TYR A 187 8.62 8.19 4.21
N GLU A 188 7.31 8.22 4.06
CA GLU A 188 6.36 8.62 5.10
C GLU A 188 5.66 7.38 5.62
N PHE A 189 5.75 7.12 6.93
CA PHE A 189 5.16 5.98 7.61
C PHE A 189 3.98 6.45 8.45
N ILE A 190 2.80 5.91 8.18
CA ILE A 190 1.54 6.29 8.82
C ILE A 190 1.08 5.15 9.72
N ARG A 191 0.85 5.45 11.00
CA ARG A 191 0.42 4.52 12.05
C ARG A 191 -1.00 4.82 12.48
N LEU A 192 -1.72 3.78 12.91
CA LEU A 192 -2.99 3.91 13.62
C LEU A 192 -2.76 3.60 15.10
N CYS A 193 -2.66 4.64 15.91
CA CYS A 193 -2.53 4.51 17.36
C CYS A 193 -3.91 4.50 18.01
N ARG A 194 -4.20 3.53 18.88
CA ARG A 194 -5.41 3.55 19.72
C ARG A 194 -5.29 4.71 20.72
N ARG A 195 -6.37 5.49 20.92
CA ARG A 195 -6.41 6.43 22.05
C ARG A 195 -6.43 5.62 23.34
N THR A 196 -5.50 5.86 24.24
CA THR A 196 -5.60 5.39 25.61
C THR A 196 -6.77 6.12 26.28
N PRO A 197 -7.72 5.44 26.94
CA PRO A 197 -8.77 6.11 27.71
C PRO A 197 -8.11 7.05 28.73
N ALA A 198 -8.70 8.26 28.86
CA ALA A 198 -8.33 9.11 29.97
C ALA A 198 -8.61 8.36 31.29
N PRO A 199 -7.74 8.45 32.32
CA PRO A 199 -8.02 7.85 33.61
C PRO A 199 -9.33 8.43 34.14
N THR A 200 -10.26 7.56 34.50
CA THR A 200 -11.51 7.96 35.13
C THR A 200 -11.17 8.67 36.44
N PRO A 201 -11.67 9.92 36.68
CA PRO A 201 -11.43 10.58 37.96
C PRO A 201 -11.99 9.68 39.06
N SER A 202 -11.11 9.23 39.98
CA SER A 202 -11.53 8.53 41.17
C SER A 202 -12.48 9.42 41.97
N ALA A 203 -13.72 9.00 42.12
CA ALA A 203 -14.62 9.64 43.05
C ALA A 203 -13.98 9.52 44.45
N ARG A 204 -13.53 10.66 45.00
CA ARG A 204 -13.16 10.72 46.42
C ARG A 204 -14.46 10.56 47.22
N LEU A 205 -14.54 9.49 48.01
CA LEU A 205 -15.52 9.31 49.06
C LEU A 205 -15.20 10.25 50.20
#